data_11c4f8973eefcf2eb669d781e671e527
#
_entry.id   11c4f8973eefcf2eb669d781e671e527
#
_cell.length_a   1.000
_cell.length_b   1.000
_cell.length_c   1.000
_cell.angle_alpha   90.00
_cell.angle_beta   90.00
_cell.angle_gamma   90.00
#
_symmetry.space_group_name_H-M   'P 1'
#
loop_
_entity.id
_entity.type
_entity.pdbx_description
1 polymer ?
#
loop_
_entity_poly.entity_id
_entity_poly.type
_entity_poly.pdbx_seq_one_letter_code
_entity_poly.pdbx_strand_id
1 'polypeptide(L)' 'MIKITYLDASKQERTMTFESYDEFERSQQACLIGVADYYPVQKVTYKGHDLDYHGTYGDVFFYLMKQDLSQYN' A
#
# COMPACT_ATOMS: atom_id res chain seq x y z
N MET A 1 9.20 -5.76 3.85
CA MET A 1 8.90 -4.99 2.60
C MET A 1 7.40 -4.97 2.38
N ILE A 2 6.88 -3.81 2.01
CA ILE A 2 5.48 -3.66 1.64
C ILE A 2 5.41 -3.45 0.13
N LYS A 3 4.55 -4.21 -0.53
CA LYS A 3 4.37 -4.12 -1.97
C LYS A 3 2.91 -3.86 -2.27
N ILE A 4 2.64 -2.77 -2.99
CA ILE A 4 1.29 -2.35 -3.32
C ILE A 4 1.14 -2.31 -4.83
N THR A 5 0.20 -3.09 -5.36
CA THR A 5 -0.11 -3.12 -6.78
C THR A 5 -1.44 -2.41 -6.99
N TYR A 6 -1.46 -1.40 -7.85
CA TYR A 6 -2.65 -0.59 -8.10
C TYR A 6 -2.83 -0.33 -9.60
N LEU A 7 -4.02 0.12 -9.97
CA LEU A 7 -4.29 0.54 -11.35
C LEU A 7 -4.23 2.06 -11.41
N ASP A 8 -3.45 2.58 -12.37
CA ASP A 8 -3.33 4.03 -12.55
C ASP A 8 -4.51 4.57 -13.38
N ALA A 9 -4.44 5.87 -13.73
CA ALA A 9 -5.51 6.52 -14.46
C ALA A 9 -5.76 5.91 -15.85
N SER A 10 -4.74 5.25 -16.41
CA SER A 10 -4.84 4.56 -17.71
C SER A 10 -5.23 3.09 -17.53
N LYS A 11 -5.58 2.67 -16.30
CA LYS A 11 -5.92 1.30 -15.95
C LYS A 11 -4.76 0.33 -16.18
N GLN A 12 -3.53 0.84 -16.10
CA GLN A 12 -2.34 0.03 -16.17
C GLN A 12 -1.90 -0.35 -14.77
N GLU A 13 -1.50 -1.62 -14.60
CA GLU A 13 -1.05 -2.11 -13.31
C GLU A 13 0.32 -1.53 -12.98
N ARG A 14 0.41 -0.93 -11.79
CA ARG A 14 1.65 -0.36 -11.27
C ARG A 14 1.94 -0.96 -9.90
N THR A 15 3.21 -1.07 -9.57
CA THR A 15 3.63 -1.63 -8.29
C THR A 15 4.56 -0.65 -7.59
N MET A 16 4.31 -0.43 -6.29
CA MET A 16 5.17 0.35 -5.41
C MET A 16 5.69 -0.55 -4.30
N THR A 17 6.95 -0.35 -3.91
CA THR A 17 7.55 -1.10 -2.81
C THR A 17 8.11 -0.15 -1.77
N PHE A 18 8.02 -0.57 -0.50
CA PHE A 18 8.58 0.16 0.63
C PHE A 18 9.38 -0.84 1.47
N GLU A 19 10.55 -0.42 1.95
CA GLU A 19 11.42 -1.29 2.74
C GLU A 19 10.77 -1.72 4.04
N SER A 20 9.95 -0.84 4.65
CA SER A 20 9.32 -1.09 5.92
C SER A 20 8.03 -0.30 6.04
N TYR A 21 7.24 -0.64 7.06
CA TYR A 21 6.03 0.12 7.37
C TYR A 21 6.37 1.58 7.69
N ASP A 22 7.49 1.82 8.39
CA ASP A 22 7.91 3.18 8.72
C ASP A 22 8.16 4.00 7.46
N GLU A 23 8.78 3.42 6.45
CA GLU A 23 9.02 4.12 5.19
C GLU A 23 7.69 4.45 4.50
N PHE A 24 6.76 3.50 4.48
CA PHE A 24 5.44 3.73 3.91
C PHE A 24 4.71 4.85 4.64
N GLU A 25 4.71 4.82 5.97
CA GLU A 25 4.04 5.84 6.78
C GLU A 25 4.64 7.22 6.52
N ARG A 26 5.96 7.33 6.46
CA ARG A 26 6.62 8.61 6.20
C ARG A 26 6.28 9.15 4.82
N SER A 27 6.19 8.28 3.82
CA SER A 27 5.85 8.71 2.47
C SER A 27 4.42 9.25 2.41
N GLN A 28 3.50 8.66 3.15
CA GLN A 28 2.12 9.14 3.22
C GLN A 28 2.05 10.51 3.88
N GLN A 29 2.77 10.70 4.98
CA GLN A 29 2.76 11.97 5.71
C GLN A 29 3.44 13.08 4.92
N ALA A 30 4.48 12.75 4.17
CA ALA A 30 5.25 13.74 3.40
C ALA A 30 4.61 14.09 2.07
N CYS A 31 3.57 13.38 1.65
CA CYS A 31 2.89 13.56 0.36
C CYS A 31 3.87 13.51 -0.82
N LEU A 32 4.90 12.68 -0.72
CA LEU A 32 5.94 12.58 -1.74
C LEU A 32 5.58 11.66 -2.90
N ILE A 33 4.51 10.89 -2.74
CA ILE A 33 4.09 9.91 -3.74
C ILE A 33 3.04 10.53 -4.65
N GLY A 34 3.29 10.48 -5.96
CA GLY A 34 2.36 11.03 -6.94
C GLY A 34 1.21 10.10 -7.29
N VAL A 35 0.75 9.28 -6.35
CA VAL A 35 -0.36 8.34 -6.56
C VAL A 35 -1.63 8.94 -5.99
N ALA A 36 -2.66 9.01 -6.81
CA ALA A 36 -3.94 9.55 -6.36
C ALA A 36 -4.64 8.59 -5.42
N ASP A 37 -5.28 9.14 -4.38
CA ASP A 37 -5.95 8.34 -3.35
C ASP A 37 -7.07 7.46 -3.90
N TYR A 38 -7.68 7.86 -5.01
CA TYR A 38 -8.81 7.14 -5.56
C TYR A 38 -8.42 5.96 -6.48
N TYR A 39 -7.13 5.76 -6.74
CA TYR A 39 -6.71 4.66 -7.60
C TYR A 39 -7.03 3.32 -6.93
N PRO A 40 -7.66 2.36 -7.65
CA PRO A 40 -7.97 1.06 -7.06
C PRO A 40 -6.72 0.24 -6.84
N VAL A 41 -6.65 -0.40 -5.67
CA VAL A 41 -5.53 -1.27 -5.31
C VAL A 41 -5.93 -2.72 -5.62
N GLN A 42 -5.06 -3.41 -6.31
CA GLN A 42 -5.28 -4.81 -6.70
C GLN A 42 -4.76 -5.78 -5.65
N LYS A 43 -3.63 -5.45 -5.03
CA LYS A 43 -2.96 -6.36 -4.11
C LYS A 43 -2.04 -5.59 -3.18
N VAL A 44 -2.01 -6.01 -1.91
CA VAL A 44 -1.05 -5.51 -0.92
C VAL A 44 -0.39 -6.71 -0.28
N THR A 45 0.95 -6.71 -0.24
CA THR A 45 1.69 -7.77 0.47
C THR A 45 2.59 -7.14 1.53
N TYR A 46 2.81 -7.86 2.63
CA TYR A 46 3.69 -7.45 3.72
C TYR A 46 4.60 -8.63 4.04
N LYS A 47 5.90 -8.46 3.82
CA LYS A 47 6.90 -9.52 4.01
C LYS A 47 6.54 -10.81 3.28
N GLY A 48 5.98 -10.67 2.08
CA GLY A 48 5.60 -11.81 1.25
C GLY A 48 4.22 -12.38 1.55
N HIS A 49 3.52 -11.84 2.54
CA HIS A 49 2.17 -12.28 2.89
C HIS A 49 1.13 -11.42 2.20
N ASP A 50 0.20 -12.04 1.49
CA ASP A 50 -0.91 -11.34 0.85
C ASP A 50 -1.92 -10.95 1.92
N LEU A 51 -2.18 -9.65 2.03
CA LEU A 51 -3.10 -9.14 3.05
C LEU A 51 -4.56 -9.14 2.60
N ASP A 52 -4.82 -9.60 1.36
CA ASP A 52 -6.17 -9.71 0.81
C ASP A 52 -6.94 -8.39 0.89
N TYR A 53 -6.25 -7.28 0.61
CA TYR A 53 -6.85 -5.97 0.64
C TYR A 53 -7.46 -5.61 -0.70
N HIS A 54 -8.68 -5.08 -0.68
CA HIS A 54 -9.35 -4.53 -1.85
C HIS A 54 -9.93 -3.17 -1.48
N GLY A 55 -9.58 -2.15 -2.23
CA GLY A 55 -10.04 -0.80 -1.96
C GLY A 55 -9.20 0.20 -2.74
N THR A 56 -9.14 1.43 -2.25
CA THR A 56 -8.40 2.50 -2.92
C THR A 56 -7.04 2.69 -2.25
N TYR A 57 -6.12 3.35 -2.96
CA TYR A 57 -4.79 3.63 -2.43
C TYR A 57 -4.85 4.46 -1.16
N GLY A 58 -5.75 5.43 -1.11
CA GLY A 58 -5.88 6.29 0.07
C GLY A 58 -6.28 5.54 1.33
N ASP A 59 -6.96 4.41 1.19
CA ASP A 59 -7.40 3.63 2.33
C ASP A 59 -6.37 2.60 2.80
N VAL A 60 -5.31 2.36 2.03
CA VAL A 60 -4.29 1.37 2.39
C VAL A 60 -3.65 1.70 3.73
N PHE A 61 -3.32 2.98 3.95
CA PHE A 61 -2.70 3.40 5.20
C PHE A 61 -3.59 3.07 6.39
N PHE A 62 -4.87 3.41 6.30
CA PHE A 62 -5.82 3.12 7.38
C PHE A 62 -5.99 1.62 7.59
N TYR A 63 -6.02 0.87 6.51
CA TYR A 63 -6.11 -0.58 6.60
C TYR A 63 -4.90 -1.16 7.33
N LEU A 64 -3.69 -0.73 6.96
CA LEU A 64 -2.49 -1.24 7.59
C LEU A 64 -2.38 -0.83 9.06
N MET A 65 -2.89 0.36 9.41
CA MET A 65 -2.93 0.79 10.81
C MET A 65 -3.76 -0.14 11.69
N LYS A 66 -4.80 -0.73 11.12
CA LYS A 66 -5.71 -1.61 11.87
C LYS A 66 -5.22 -3.04 11.94
N GLN A 67 -4.22 -3.40 11.14
CA GLN A 67 -3.70 -4.76 11.12
C GLN A 67 -2.64 -4.94 12.19
N ASP A 68 -2.60 -6.12 12.79
CA ASP A 68 -1.51 -6.50 13.67
C ASP A 68 -0.37 -7.04 12.82
N LEU A 69 0.50 -6.14 12.38
CA LEU A 69 1.60 -6.51 11.50
C LEU A 69 2.67 -7.34 12.20
N SER A 70 2.65 -7.36 13.54
CA SER A 70 3.63 -8.14 14.30
C SER A 70 3.48 -9.65 14.05
N GLN A 71 2.30 -10.09 13.63
CA GLN A 71 2.08 -11.51 13.31
C GLN A 71 2.89 -11.97 12.11
N TYR A 72 3.37 -11.05 11.29
CA TYR A 72 4.15 -11.35 10.09
C TYR A 72 5.65 -11.19 10.29
N ASN A 73 6.08 -10.83 11.48
CA ASN A 73 7.52 -10.66 11.79
C ASN A 73 8.21 -11.97 12.09
#